data_7d1272ff2627159cd8ed6d133686ca5f
#
_entry.id   7d1272ff2627159cd8ed6d133686ca5f
#
_cell.length_a   1.000
_cell.length_b   1.000
_cell.length_c   1.000
_cell.angle_alpha   90.00
_cell.angle_beta   90.00
_cell.angle_gamma   90.00
#
_symmetry.space_group_name_H-M   'P 1'
#
loop_
_entity.id
_entity.type
_entity.pdbx_description
1 polymer ?
#
loop_
_entity_poly.entity_id
_entity_poly.type
_entity_poly.pdbx_seq_one_letter_code
_entity_poly.pdbx_strand_id
1 'polypeptide(L)'
;MIIETVSLFPKINSELEKLLNSMSFEDWNLKTKFPNWTVKDIVAHLLDTSIRKLSTEKYNYEPSINTKIESYEDLVVYITNLADTWVNSYQRVSPEILMKMVITYQNELVNFLKTIDLFKNSKNSVAWAGEKESYNWFDIAREYTERWHHQMQIRETIKQTDVLYEKELYKPVLDTFLKALPYHYGKYSTKKDINFELTVIGSYINDKWIYNTEEGKDNIWTKVTIKDTDVWKVLTKWEKNTSNIEYNIEGNLELGQHFFKMMCIMI
;
A
#
# COMPACT_ATOMS: atom_id res chain seq x y z
N MET A 1 0.35 -5.45 -17.93
CA MET A 1 1.65 -6.02 -17.47
C MET A 1 1.45 -6.54 -16.06
N ILE A 2 1.86 -7.79 -15.78
CA ILE A 2 1.82 -8.40 -14.44
C ILE A 2 2.95 -7.81 -13.60
N ILE A 3 2.68 -7.59 -12.33
CA ILE A 3 3.69 -7.18 -11.34
C ILE A 3 3.93 -8.41 -10.45
N GLU A 4 5.08 -9.07 -10.65
CA GLU A 4 5.46 -10.24 -9.87
C GLU A 4 6.09 -9.77 -8.55
N THR A 5 5.50 -10.15 -7.42
CA THR A 5 5.95 -9.74 -6.10
C THR A 5 6.16 -10.91 -5.14
N VAL A 6 5.71 -12.12 -5.48
CA VAL A 6 5.83 -13.29 -4.59
C VAL A 6 7.27 -13.55 -4.17
N SER A 7 8.21 -13.41 -5.12
CA SER A 7 9.66 -13.61 -4.87
C SER A 7 10.27 -12.55 -3.95
N LEU A 8 9.62 -11.39 -3.78
CA LEU A 8 10.11 -10.26 -2.98
C LEU A 8 9.72 -10.36 -1.50
N PHE A 9 8.65 -11.12 -1.18
CA PHE A 9 8.20 -11.25 0.22
C PHE A 9 9.28 -11.77 1.18
N PRO A 10 10.10 -12.79 0.83
CA PRO A 10 11.16 -13.22 1.73
C PRO A 10 12.15 -12.10 2.07
N LYS A 11 12.49 -11.25 1.08
CA LYS A 11 13.43 -10.13 1.27
C LYS A 11 12.84 -9.06 2.19
N ILE A 12 11.61 -8.61 1.91
CA ILE A 12 10.97 -7.57 2.72
C ILE A 12 10.68 -8.06 4.14
N ASN A 13 10.33 -9.34 4.33
CA ASN A 13 10.13 -9.93 5.65
C ASN A 13 11.45 -10.02 6.44
N SER A 14 12.56 -10.40 5.77
CA SER A 14 13.89 -10.41 6.39
C SER A 14 14.31 -9.00 6.85
N GLU A 15 14.02 -7.97 6.05
CA GLU A 15 14.29 -6.60 6.44
C GLU A 15 13.42 -6.13 7.61
N LEU A 16 12.16 -6.58 7.69
CA LEU A 16 11.33 -6.33 8.87
C LEU A 16 11.89 -7.04 10.12
N GLU A 17 12.28 -8.30 10.00
CA GLU A 17 12.86 -9.07 11.12
C GLU A 17 14.13 -8.40 11.66
N LYS A 18 15.05 -7.96 10.79
CA LYS A 18 16.23 -7.20 11.17
C LYS A 18 15.87 -5.91 11.91
N LEU A 19 14.89 -5.17 11.39
CA LEU A 19 14.41 -3.96 12.00
C LEU A 19 13.90 -4.21 13.42
N LEU A 20 12.94 -5.14 13.57
CA LEU A 20 12.32 -5.46 14.86
C LEU A 20 13.34 -5.94 15.91
N ASN A 21 14.37 -6.70 15.49
CA ASN A 21 15.43 -7.14 16.36
C ASN A 21 16.40 -6.02 16.77
N SER A 22 16.48 -4.93 16.01
CA SER A 22 17.36 -3.78 16.31
C SER A 22 16.71 -2.72 17.18
N MET A 23 15.38 -2.78 17.35
CA MET A 23 14.61 -1.75 18.06
C MET A 23 14.82 -1.83 19.58
N SER A 24 14.96 -0.68 20.21
CA SER A 24 14.91 -0.54 21.67
C SER A 24 13.46 -0.68 22.18
N PHE A 25 13.31 -0.84 23.49
CA PHE A 25 11.96 -0.88 24.10
C PHE A 25 11.19 0.43 23.87
N GLU A 26 11.87 1.55 23.86
CA GLU A 26 11.31 2.89 23.62
C GLU A 26 10.78 3.01 22.19
N ASP A 27 11.47 2.45 21.19
CA ASP A 27 11.06 2.51 19.78
C ASP A 27 9.67 1.90 19.55
N TRP A 28 9.33 0.82 20.27
CA TRP A 28 8.03 0.18 20.17
C TRP A 28 6.86 1.09 20.60
N ASN A 29 7.13 2.05 21.48
CA ASN A 29 6.12 2.96 22.02
C ASN A 29 6.08 4.31 21.33
N LEU A 30 6.96 4.56 20.35
CA LEU A 30 6.93 5.79 19.56
C LEU A 30 5.61 5.94 18.83
N LYS A 31 5.02 7.12 18.93
CA LYS A 31 3.82 7.46 18.15
C LYS A 31 4.20 7.69 16.70
N THR A 32 3.40 7.13 15.80
CA THR A 32 3.57 7.33 14.36
C THR A 32 2.76 8.54 13.88
N LYS A 33 2.93 8.90 12.61
CA LYS A 33 2.05 9.90 11.97
C LYS A 33 0.61 9.37 11.77
N PHE A 34 0.43 8.06 11.83
CA PHE A 34 -0.91 7.48 11.77
C PHE A 34 -1.65 7.79 13.08
N PRO A 35 -2.86 8.37 13.02
CA PRO A 35 -3.55 8.81 14.22
C PRO A 35 -3.76 7.67 15.22
N ASN A 36 -3.36 7.89 16.45
CA ASN A 36 -3.52 7.00 17.59
C ASN A 36 -2.69 5.71 17.60
N TRP A 37 -1.88 5.42 16.57
CA TRP A 37 -1.08 4.20 16.52
C TRP A 37 0.39 4.45 16.88
N THR A 38 0.95 3.56 17.68
CA THR A 38 2.38 3.43 17.95
C THR A 38 3.04 2.50 16.94
N VAL A 39 4.35 2.39 16.98
CA VAL A 39 5.10 1.40 16.20
C VAL A 39 4.61 -0.01 16.50
N LYS A 40 4.38 -0.35 17.79
CA LYS A 40 3.83 -1.63 18.21
C LYS A 40 2.47 -1.93 17.56
N ASP A 41 1.64 -0.93 17.43
CA ASP A 41 0.31 -1.07 16.82
C ASP A 41 0.39 -1.41 15.33
N ILE A 42 1.32 -0.78 14.60
CA ILE A 42 1.59 -1.13 13.20
C ILE A 42 2.09 -2.58 13.08
N VAL A 43 2.98 -3.02 13.98
CA VAL A 43 3.46 -4.41 13.98
C VAL A 43 2.31 -5.39 14.27
N ALA A 44 1.41 -5.05 15.19
CA ALA A 44 0.22 -5.85 15.46
C ALA A 44 -0.72 -5.91 14.24
N HIS A 45 -0.87 -4.81 13.52
CA HIS A 45 -1.64 -4.77 12.29
C HIS A 45 -1.00 -5.62 11.17
N LEU A 46 0.31 -5.62 11.01
CA LEU A 46 1.01 -6.52 10.08
C LEU A 46 0.77 -8.01 10.39
N LEU A 47 0.61 -8.35 11.67
CA LEU A 47 0.20 -9.70 12.07
C LEU A 47 -1.25 -9.99 11.67
N ASP A 48 -2.17 -9.05 11.92
CA ASP A 48 -3.57 -9.17 11.55
C ASP A 48 -3.75 -9.48 10.06
N THR A 49 -3.13 -8.69 9.19
CA THR A 49 -3.23 -8.89 7.73
C THR A 49 -2.77 -10.29 7.32
N SER A 50 -1.70 -10.82 7.93
CA SER A 50 -1.20 -12.17 7.67
C SER A 50 -2.19 -13.25 8.12
N ILE A 51 -2.69 -13.13 9.36
CA ILE A 51 -3.60 -14.11 9.95
C ILE A 51 -4.93 -14.13 9.21
N ARG A 52 -5.49 -12.95 8.88
CA ARG A 52 -6.75 -12.87 8.12
C ARG A 52 -6.62 -13.54 6.76
N LYS A 53 -5.57 -13.23 5.99
CA LYS A 53 -5.37 -13.83 4.67
C LYS A 53 -5.15 -15.35 4.75
N LEU A 54 -4.36 -15.83 5.70
CA LEU A 54 -4.19 -17.26 5.92
C LEU A 54 -5.51 -17.94 6.32
N SER A 55 -6.26 -17.34 7.24
CA SER A 55 -7.54 -17.87 7.71
C SER A 55 -8.53 -18.02 6.56
N THR A 56 -8.73 -16.96 5.78
CA THR A 56 -9.76 -16.93 4.74
C THR A 56 -9.35 -17.69 3.47
N GLU A 57 -8.09 -17.62 3.06
CA GLU A 57 -7.67 -18.17 1.76
C GLU A 57 -7.01 -19.53 1.88
N LYS A 58 -6.12 -19.75 2.88
CA LYS A 58 -5.46 -21.04 3.07
C LYS A 58 -6.35 -22.06 3.78
N TYR A 59 -7.02 -21.61 4.85
CA TYR A 59 -7.83 -22.48 5.71
C TYR A 59 -9.33 -22.42 5.40
N ASN A 60 -9.75 -21.61 4.43
CA ASN A 60 -11.16 -21.45 4.00
C ASN A 60 -12.10 -21.13 5.17
N TYR A 61 -11.61 -20.37 6.15
CA TYR A 61 -12.43 -19.93 7.27
C TYR A 61 -13.16 -18.64 6.87
N GLU A 62 -14.49 -18.69 6.87
CA GLU A 62 -15.36 -17.54 6.61
C GLU A 62 -15.90 -17.01 7.94
N PRO A 63 -15.36 -15.90 8.46
CA PRO A 63 -15.89 -15.32 9.69
C PRO A 63 -17.32 -14.82 9.46
N SER A 64 -18.17 -14.96 10.49
CA SER A 64 -19.53 -14.39 10.44
C SER A 64 -19.44 -12.87 10.40
N ILE A 65 -19.79 -12.27 9.27
CA ILE A 65 -19.84 -10.82 9.09
C ILE A 65 -21.28 -10.38 9.36
N ASN A 66 -21.50 -9.68 10.48
CA ASN A 66 -22.81 -9.10 10.81
C ASN A 66 -22.99 -7.68 10.26
N THR A 67 -21.99 -7.17 9.51
CA THR A 67 -21.99 -5.81 8.97
C THR A 67 -22.37 -5.86 7.50
N LYS A 68 -23.40 -5.10 7.11
CA LYS A 68 -23.80 -4.93 5.71
C LYS A 68 -22.82 -3.97 5.05
N ILE A 69 -22.19 -4.40 3.97
CA ILE A 69 -21.27 -3.58 3.15
C ILE A 69 -21.94 -3.33 1.82
N GLU A 70 -22.39 -2.11 1.58
CA GLU A 70 -23.11 -1.70 0.36
C GLU A 70 -22.33 -0.68 -0.47
N SER A 71 -21.34 -0.02 0.13
CA SER A 71 -20.53 1.01 -0.50
C SER A 71 -19.03 0.79 -0.23
N TYR A 72 -18.19 1.53 -0.95
CA TYR A 72 -16.75 1.57 -0.66
C TYR A 72 -16.47 2.19 0.72
N GLU A 73 -17.24 3.17 1.10
CA GLU A 73 -17.16 3.82 2.41
C GLU A 73 -17.49 2.85 3.55
N ASP A 74 -18.52 2.00 3.40
CA ASP A 74 -18.84 0.94 4.37
C ASP A 74 -17.68 -0.05 4.50
N LEU A 75 -17.06 -0.41 3.37
CA LEU A 75 -15.89 -1.31 3.37
C LEU A 75 -14.72 -0.69 4.13
N VAL A 76 -14.43 0.60 3.92
CA VAL A 76 -13.36 1.31 4.64
C VAL A 76 -13.63 1.33 6.14
N VAL A 77 -14.86 1.68 6.55
CA VAL A 77 -15.26 1.67 7.97
C VAL A 77 -15.13 0.27 8.58
N TYR A 78 -15.58 -0.75 7.87
CA TYR A 78 -15.49 -2.14 8.33
C TYR A 78 -14.03 -2.58 8.54
N ILE A 79 -13.15 -2.33 7.56
CA ILE A 79 -11.73 -2.72 7.64
C ILE A 79 -11.00 -1.94 8.74
N THR A 80 -11.30 -0.65 8.89
CA THR A 80 -10.74 0.18 9.98
C THR A 80 -11.12 -0.38 11.35
N ASN A 81 -12.40 -0.72 11.55
CA ASN A 81 -12.87 -1.32 12.80
C ASN A 81 -12.21 -2.68 13.07
N LEU A 82 -11.99 -3.51 12.04
CA LEU A 82 -11.25 -4.77 12.22
C LEU A 82 -9.83 -4.51 12.71
N ALA A 83 -9.12 -3.57 12.09
CA ALA A 83 -7.76 -3.22 12.46
C ALA A 83 -7.69 -2.66 13.90
N ASP A 84 -8.56 -1.72 14.26
CA ASP A 84 -8.59 -1.10 15.59
C ASP A 84 -8.91 -2.11 16.69
N THR A 85 -9.89 -2.99 16.48
CA THR A 85 -10.25 -4.02 17.47
C THR A 85 -9.12 -5.02 17.67
N TRP A 86 -8.42 -5.40 16.60
CA TRP A 86 -7.26 -6.26 16.67
C TRP A 86 -6.11 -5.60 17.44
N VAL A 87 -5.72 -4.41 17.04
CA VAL A 87 -4.63 -3.63 17.66
C VAL A 87 -4.91 -3.44 19.15
N ASN A 88 -6.13 -3.06 19.52
CA ASN A 88 -6.54 -2.92 20.92
C ASN A 88 -6.41 -4.25 21.71
N SER A 89 -6.70 -5.39 21.10
CA SER A 89 -6.54 -6.69 21.73
C SER A 89 -5.07 -7.03 22.02
N TYR A 90 -4.17 -6.56 21.17
CA TYR A 90 -2.72 -6.81 21.28
C TYR A 90 -1.99 -5.85 22.23
N GLN A 91 -2.66 -4.88 22.85
CA GLN A 91 -2.04 -4.01 23.85
C GLN A 91 -1.44 -4.78 25.05
N ARG A 92 -1.97 -5.99 25.33
CA ARG A 92 -1.50 -6.86 26.41
C ARG A 92 -0.41 -7.84 26.00
N VAL A 93 0.01 -7.83 24.73
CA VAL A 93 1.05 -8.72 24.20
C VAL A 93 2.39 -7.98 24.25
N SER A 94 3.44 -8.62 24.76
CA SER A 94 4.77 -8.00 24.76
C SER A 94 5.36 -7.92 23.35
N PRO A 95 6.28 -6.94 23.09
CA PRO A 95 6.97 -6.82 21.81
C PRO A 95 7.65 -8.13 21.35
N GLU A 96 8.29 -8.87 22.26
CA GLU A 96 9.01 -10.11 21.94
C GLU A 96 8.06 -11.22 21.45
N ILE A 97 6.88 -11.34 22.09
CA ILE A 97 5.87 -12.32 21.67
C ILE A 97 5.27 -11.88 20.33
N LEU A 98 4.92 -10.61 20.19
CA LEU A 98 4.37 -10.05 18.95
C LEU A 98 5.33 -10.26 17.78
N MET A 99 6.62 -9.95 17.95
CA MET A 99 7.65 -10.16 16.93
C MET A 99 7.72 -11.64 16.49
N LYS A 100 7.75 -12.58 17.44
CA LYS A 100 7.75 -14.03 17.11
C LYS A 100 6.52 -14.42 16.29
N MET A 101 5.35 -13.92 16.66
CA MET A 101 4.10 -14.20 15.94
C MET A 101 4.16 -13.61 14.51
N VAL A 102 4.57 -12.36 14.35
CA VAL A 102 4.68 -11.71 13.03
C VAL A 102 5.63 -12.50 12.13
N ILE A 103 6.83 -12.82 12.59
CA ILE A 103 7.81 -13.58 11.81
C ILE A 103 7.24 -14.95 11.40
N THR A 104 6.60 -15.66 12.33
CA THR A 104 6.02 -16.98 12.07
C THR A 104 4.94 -16.93 10.99
N TYR A 105 3.95 -16.06 11.16
CA TYR A 105 2.79 -16.01 10.25
C TYR A 105 3.11 -15.33 8.92
N GLN A 106 4.05 -14.39 8.87
CA GLN A 106 4.53 -13.86 7.60
C GLN A 106 5.26 -14.91 6.77
N ASN A 107 6.08 -15.75 7.39
CA ASN A 107 6.75 -16.86 6.69
C ASN A 107 5.75 -17.92 6.22
N GLU A 108 4.75 -18.22 7.03
CA GLU A 108 3.66 -19.11 6.61
C GLU A 108 2.88 -18.55 5.44
N LEU A 109 2.58 -17.24 5.47
CA LEU A 109 1.91 -16.57 4.37
C LEU A 109 2.73 -16.63 3.08
N VAL A 110 4.04 -16.37 3.13
CA VAL A 110 4.93 -16.49 1.96
C VAL A 110 4.87 -17.90 1.36
N ASN A 111 4.92 -18.93 2.20
CA ASN A 111 4.82 -20.29 1.73
C ASN A 111 3.47 -20.58 1.06
N PHE A 112 2.39 -20.02 1.56
CA PHE A 112 1.08 -20.14 0.94
C PHE A 112 1.02 -19.38 -0.38
N LEU A 113 1.48 -18.12 -0.45
CA LEU A 113 1.45 -17.31 -1.67
C LEU A 113 2.19 -17.97 -2.84
N LYS A 114 3.26 -18.73 -2.57
CA LYS A 114 3.98 -19.50 -3.59
C LYS A 114 3.14 -20.62 -4.24
N THR A 115 2.05 -21.03 -3.62
CA THR A 115 1.17 -22.09 -4.13
C THR A 115 0.00 -21.55 -4.94
N ILE A 116 -0.21 -20.23 -4.95
CA ILE A 116 -1.35 -19.60 -5.59
C ILE A 116 -1.15 -19.47 -7.10
N ASP A 117 -2.16 -19.86 -7.87
CA ASP A 117 -2.20 -19.58 -9.31
C ASP A 117 -2.49 -18.09 -9.54
N LEU A 118 -1.49 -17.38 -10.05
CA LEU A 118 -1.51 -15.92 -10.23
C LEU A 118 -2.59 -15.43 -11.21
N PHE A 119 -3.08 -16.29 -12.09
CA PHE A 119 -4.03 -15.97 -13.16
C PHE A 119 -5.48 -16.35 -12.83
N LYS A 120 -5.74 -16.91 -11.66
CA LYS A 120 -7.10 -17.11 -11.15
C LYS A 120 -7.62 -15.88 -10.44
N ASN A 121 -8.94 -15.75 -10.38
CA ASN A 121 -9.58 -14.69 -9.60
C ASN A 121 -9.25 -14.83 -8.13
N SER A 122 -8.90 -13.71 -7.52
CA SER A 122 -8.69 -13.59 -6.08
C SER A 122 -10.04 -13.56 -5.34
N LYS A 123 -10.03 -13.96 -4.06
CA LYS A 123 -11.17 -13.74 -3.16
C LYS A 123 -11.45 -12.25 -2.92
N ASN A 124 -10.42 -11.41 -2.97
CA ASN A 124 -10.53 -9.98 -2.71
C ASN A 124 -10.19 -9.17 -3.95
N SER A 125 -11.02 -8.20 -4.27
CA SER A 125 -10.72 -7.23 -5.33
C SER A 125 -9.82 -6.11 -4.83
N VAL A 126 -9.04 -5.52 -5.73
CA VAL A 126 -8.24 -4.31 -5.46
C VAL A 126 -9.15 -3.09 -5.66
N ALA A 127 -10.04 -2.85 -4.69
CA ALA A 127 -11.13 -1.89 -4.80
C ALA A 127 -10.64 -0.43 -5.00
N TRP A 128 -9.52 -0.04 -4.39
CA TRP A 128 -8.96 1.31 -4.57
C TRP A 128 -8.43 1.55 -5.99
N ALA A 129 -8.12 0.50 -6.75
CA ALA A 129 -7.83 0.59 -8.17
C ALA A 129 -9.08 0.52 -9.06
N GLY A 130 -10.28 0.43 -8.47
CA GLY A 130 -11.57 0.40 -9.16
C GLY A 130 -11.97 -0.98 -9.67
N GLU A 131 -11.25 -2.03 -9.29
CA GLU A 131 -11.59 -3.38 -9.72
C GLU A 131 -12.75 -3.96 -8.89
N LYS A 132 -13.68 -4.62 -9.57
CA LYS A 132 -14.76 -5.41 -8.94
C LYS A 132 -14.32 -6.84 -8.68
N GLU A 133 -13.46 -7.36 -9.54
CA GLU A 133 -12.79 -8.64 -9.45
C GLU A 133 -11.33 -8.44 -9.85
N SER A 134 -10.41 -9.09 -9.15
CA SER A 134 -8.98 -9.02 -9.44
C SER A 134 -8.39 -10.41 -9.63
N TYR A 135 -7.35 -10.51 -10.45
CA TYR A 135 -6.51 -11.70 -10.46
C TYR A 135 -5.65 -11.77 -9.20
N ASN A 136 -5.27 -12.99 -8.81
CA ASN A 136 -4.41 -13.23 -7.65
C ASN A 136 -3.09 -12.44 -7.73
N TRP A 137 -2.48 -12.29 -8.91
CA TRP A 137 -1.25 -11.51 -9.03
C TRP A 137 -1.42 -10.06 -8.55
N PHE A 138 -2.59 -9.45 -8.79
CA PHE A 138 -2.81 -8.06 -8.40
C PHE A 138 -3.14 -7.94 -6.90
N ASP A 139 -3.93 -8.86 -6.36
CA ASP A 139 -4.19 -8.91 -4.92
C ASP A 139 -2.91 -9.20 -4.13
N ILE A 140 -2.02 -10.09 -4.64
CA ILE A 140 -0.72 -10.35 -4.03
C ILE A 140 0.21 -9.13 -4.14
N ALA A 141 0.19 -8.42 -5.26
CA ALA A 141 0.94 -7.17 -5.39
C ALA A 141 0.41 -6.08 -4.42
N ARG A 142 -0.91 -6.00 -4.20
CA ARG A 142 -1.52 -5.16 -3.17
C ARG A 142 -1.05 -5.58 -1.76
N GLU A 143 -1.05 -6.88 -1.46
CA GLU A 143 -0.54 -7.39 -0.18
C GLU A 143 0.93 -7.03 0.03
N TYR A 144 1.74 -7.02 -1.04
CA TYR A 144 3.12 -6.56 -1.00
C TYR A 144 3.20 -5.06 -0.67
N THR A 145 2.33 -4.21 -1.26
CA THR A 145 2.31 -2.78 -0.92
C THR A 145 1.94 -2.53 0.53
N GLU A 146 1.04 -3.32 1.13
CA GLU A 146 0.69 -3.25 2.56
C GLU A 146 1.92 -3.54 3.44
N ARG A 147 2.69 -4.59 3.10
CA ARG A 147 3.92 -4.95 3.81
C ARG A 147 4.95 -3.84 3.74
N TRP A 148 5.22 -3.36 2.54
CA TRP A 148 6.18 -2.31 2.30
C TRP A 148 5.78 -1.02 3.01
N HIS A 149 4.52 -0.61 2.85
CA HIS A 149 3.99 0.64 3.39
C HIS A 149 4.04 0.67 4.92
N HIS A 150 3.53 -0.35 5.58
CA HIS A 150 3.52 -0.40 7.04
C HIS A 150 4.93 -0.52 7.62
N GLN A 151 5.81 -1.29 6.98
CA GLN A 151 7.22 -1.29 7.38
C GLN A 151 7.88 0.07 7.17
N MET A 152 7.57 0.79 6.08
CA MET A 152 8.08 2.14 5.84
C MET A 152 7.57 3.14 6.89
N GLN A 153 6.33 3.01 7.35
CA GLN A 153 5.80 3.84 8.43
C GLN A 153 6.59 3.66 9.74
N ILE A 154 6.94 2.42 10.08
CA ILE A 154 7.82 2.14 11.23
C ILE A 154 9.17 2.80 11.01
N ARG A 155 9.79 2.57 9.85
CA ARG A 155 11.12 3.09 9.50
C ARG A 155 11.19 4.62 9.47
N GLU A 156 10.18 5.29 8.95
CA GLU A 156 10.05 6.75 9.00
C GLU A 156 10.00 7.25 10.45
N THR A 157 9.28 6.55 11.32
CA THR A 157 9.15 6.91 12.73
C THR A 157 10.47 6.79 13.48
N ILE A 158 11.26 5.74 13.22
CA ILE A 158 12.56 5.51 13.86
C ILE A 158 13.76 5.99 13.02
N LYS A 159 13.51 6.62 11.85
CA LYS A 159 14.51 7.22 10.95
C LYS A 159 15.51 6.21 10.36
N GLN A 160 15.02 5.08 9.85
CA GLN A 160 15.83 4.00 9.22
C GLN A 160 15.22 3.55 7.88
N THR A 161 15.05 4.48 6.94
CA THR A 161 14.24 4.26 5.72
C THR A 161 14.96 3.61 4.55
N ASP A 162 16.26 3.78 4.42
CA ASP A 162 17.01 3.62 3.16
C ASP A 162 16.83 2.28 2.45
N VAL A 163 16.85 1.18 3.20
CA VAL A 163 16.79 -0.17 2.64
C VAL A 163 15.51 -0.45 1.83
N LEU A 164 14.38 0.15 2.23
CA LEU A 164 13.12 -0.06 1.51
C LEU A 164 13.00 0.78 0.24
N TYR A 165 13.83 1.79 0.08
CA TYR A 165 13.91 2.57 -1.16
C TYR A 165 14.73 1.86 -2.26
N GLU A 166 15.44 0.76 -1.96
CA GLU A 166 16.11 -0.02 -2.99
C GLU A 166 15.14 -0.33 -4.13
N LYS A 167 15.58 -0.09 -5.39
CA LYS A 167 14.74 -0.18 -6.58
C LYS A 167 14.01 -1.52 -6.70
N GLU A 168 14.66 -2.62 -6.32
CA GLU A 168 14.07 -3.96 -6.35
C GLU A 168 12.83 -4.07 -5.45
N LEU A 169 12.86 -3.43 -4.26
CA LEU A 169 11.75 -3.47 -3.32
C LEU A 169 10.71 -2.38 -3.59
N TYR A 170 11.15 -1.20 -4.04
CA TYR A 170 10.30 -0.03 -4.13
C TYR A 170 9.56 0.12 -5.46
N LYS A 171 10.23 -0.18 -6.60
CA LYS A 171 9.58 -0.01 -7.90
C LYS A 171 8.29 -0.85 -8.02
N PRO A 172 8.21 -2.12 -7.58
CA PRO A 172 6.97 -2.89 -7.61
C PRO A 172 5.83 -2.26 -6.80
N VAL A 173 6.14 -1.53 -5.71
CA VAL A 173 5.15 -0.78 -4.93
C VAL A 173 4.55 0.34 -5.77
N LEU A 174 5.40 1.15 -6.42
CA LEU A 174 4.93 2.24 -7.28
C LEU A 174 4.15 1.71 -8.49
N ASP A 175 4.67 0.66 -9.14
CA ASP A 175 3.99 0.02 -10.26
C ASP A 175 2.59 -0.47 -9.86
N THR A 176 2.43 -0.98 -8.64
CA THR A 176 1.15 -1.46 -8.10
C THR A 176 0.20 -0.29 -7.80
N PHE A 177 0.66 0.72 -7.08
CA PHE A 177 -0.15 1.89 -6.76
C PHE A 177 -0.65 2.61 -8.02
N LEU A 178 0.21 2.75 -9.02
CA LEU A 178 -0.12 3.47 -10.24
C LEU A 178 -1.06 2.70 -11.19
N LYS A 179 -1.41 1.45 -10.88
CA LYS A 179 -2.57 0.77 -11.49
C LYS A 179 -3.90 1.45 -11.18
N ALA A 180 -3.97 2.31 -10.18
CA ALA A 180 -5.15 3.11 -9.88
C ALA A 180 -5.37 4.29 -10.85
N LEU A 181 -4.39 4.68 -11.65
CA LEU A 181 -4.50 5.84 -12.56
C LEU A 181 -5.74 5.80 -13.46
N PRO A 182 -6.08 4.68 -14.14
CA PRO A 182 -7.27 4.62 -14.98
C PRO A 182 -8.57 4.90 -14.21
N TYR A 183 -8.70 4.31 -13.03
CA TYR A 183 -9.89 4.51 -12.20
C TYR A 183 -9.97 5.94 -11.63
N HIS A 184 -8.84 6.46 -11.18
CA HIS A 184 -8.75 7.80 -10.60
C HIS A 184 -9.10 8.89 -11.62
N TYR A 185 -8.48 8.82 -12.80
CA TYR A 185 -8.75 9.78 -13.87
C TYR A 185 -10.02 9.48 -14.66
N GLY A 186 -10.49 8.24 -14.69
CA GLY A 186 -11.78 7.88 -15.28
C GLY A 186 -12.98 8.53 -14.57
N LYS A 187 -12.83 8.90 -13.29
CA LYS A 187 -13.80 9.68 -12.53
C LYS A 187 -13.68 11.19 -12.75
N TYR A 188 -12.58 11.64 -13.35
CA TYR A 188 -12.37 13.04 -13.66
C TYR A 188 -13.26 13.43 -14.84
N SER A 189 -14.37 14.11 -14.53
CA SER A 189 -15.37 14.50 -15.53
C SER A 189 -14.82 15.57 -16.47
N THR A 190 -14.22 15.15 -17.56
CA THR A 190 -13.84 16.02 -18.67
C THR A 190 -14.37 15.44 -19.98
N LYS A 191 -14.74 16.32 -20.92
CA LYS A 191 -15.08 15.94 -22.30
C LYS A 191 -13.84 15.81 -23.18
N LYS A 192 -12.66 15.93 -22.60
CA LYS A 192 -11.37 15.96 -23.28
C LYS A 192 -10.57 14.73 -22.93
N ASP A 193 -9.75 14.28 -23.87
CA ASP A 193 -8.81 13.20 -23.61
C ASP A 193 -7.70 13.67 -22.68
N ILE A 194 -7.25 12.75 -21.84
CA ILE A 194 -6.25 13.01 -20.82
C ILE A 194 -4.94 12.36 -21.24
N ASN A 195 -3.88 13.15 -21.25
CA ASN A 195 -2.49 12.71 -21.30
C ASN A 195 -1.80 13.08 -19.99
N PHE A 196 -1.64 12.12 -19.11
CA PHE A 196 -0.99 12.29 -17.81
C PHE A 196 0.36 11.57 -17.80
N GLU A 197 1.41 12.28 -17.41
CA GLU A 197 2.72 11.72 -17.14
C GLU A 197 3.10 11.98 -15.67
N LEU A 198 3.43 10.93 -14.94
CA LEU A 198 4.13 11.01 -13.66
C LEU A 198 5.61 10.72 -13.89
N THR A 199 6.47 11.69 -13.58
CA THR A 199 7.93 11.53 -13.57
C THR A 199 8.41 11.51 -12.12
N VAL A 200 9.00 10.40 -11.70
CA VAL A 200 9.60 10.24 -10.38
C VAL A 200 11.10 10.35 -10.52
N ILE A 201 11.73 11.25 -9.76
CA ILE A 201 13.16 11.54 -9.82
C ILE A 201 13.81 11.38 -8.45
N GLY A 202 14.96 10.73 -8.41
CA GLY A 202 15.73 10.57 -7.17
C GLY A 202 16.90 9.61 -7.32
N SER A 203 17.49 9.28 -6.18
CA SER A 203 18.65 8.38 -6.13
C SER A 203 18.27 6.91 -6.25
N TYR A 204 17.04 6.55 -5.85
CA TYR A 204 16.55 5.17 -5.81
C TYR A 204 15.72 4.84 -7.04
N ILE A 205 14.81 5.75 -7.41
CA ILE A 205 13.94 5.61 -8.60
C ILE A 205 14.11 6.83 -9.49
N ASN A 206 14.34 6.55 -10.77
CA ASN A 206 14.31 7.54 -11.83
C ASN A 206 13.55 6.91 -13.01
N ASP A 207 12.22 7.11 -13.02
CA ASP A 207 11.31 6.42 -13.94
C ASP A 207 10.07 7.26 -14.21
N LYS A 208 9.25 6.84 -15.20
CA LYS A 208 8.01 7.52 -15.54
C LYS A 208 6.86 6.56 -15.79
N TRP A 209 5.65 7.02 -15.47
CA TRP A 209 4.39 6.33 -15.75
C TRP A 209 3.48 7.24 -16.56
N ILE A 210 2.88 6.67 -17.60
CA ILE A 210 2.03 7.39 -18.54
C ILE A 210 0.64 6.77 -18.50
N TYR A 211 -0.37 7.62 -18.41
CA TYR A 211 -1.77 7.26 -18.59
C TYR A 211 -2.39 8.15 -19.65
N ASN A 212 -2.92 7.53 -20.70
CA ASN A 212 -3.60 8.20 -21.79
C ASN A 212 -4.99 7.60 -21.94
N THR A 213 -6.01 8.46 -22.06
CA THR A 213 -7.30 8.04 -22.58
C THR A 213 -7.20 8.06 -24.11
N GLU A 214 -7.64 6.97 -24.75
CA GLU A 214 -7.64 6.89 -26.20
C GLU A 214 -8.78 7.72 -26.79
N GLU A 215 -8.50 8.41 -27.90
CA GLU A 215 -9.43 9.01 -28.85
C GLU A 215 -10.09 10.37 -28.53
N GLY A 216 -9.42 11.47 -28.80
CA GLY A 216 -10.06 12.76 -28.86
C GLY A 216 -9.25 13.82 -29.61
N LYS A 217 -10.00 14.79 -30.13
CA LYS A 217 -9.42 15.92 -30.90
C LYS A 217 -8.85 17.01 -29.98
N ASP A 218 -9.20 17.01 -28.70
CA ASP A 218 -8.80 18.02 -27.72
C ASP A 218 -8.11 17.36 -26.53
N ASN A 219 -6.83 17.10 -26.65
CA ASN A 219 -6.01 16.51 -25.57
C ASN A 219 -5.68 17.53 -24.49
N ILE A 220 -5.98 17.19 -23.22
CA ILE A 220 -5.43 17.90 -22.07
C ILE A 220 -4.18 17.14 -21.61
N TRP A 221 -3.05 17.86 -21.62
CA TRP A 221 -1.79 17.29 -21.19
C TRP A 221 -1.36 17.85 -19.85
N THR A 222 -0.80 16.98 -18.99
CA THR A 222 -0.12 17.37 -17.75
C THR A 222 1.01 16.42 -17.42
N LYS A 223 2.06 16.96 -16.83
CA LYS A 223 3.18 16.20 -16.27
C LYS A 223 3.39 16.61 -14.82
N VAL A 224 3.42 15.64 -13.93
CA VAL A 224 3.78 15.81 -12.52
C VAL A 224 5.17 15.23 -12.31
N THR A 225 6.09 16.05 -11.80
CA THR A 225 7.43 15.61 -11.38
C THR A 225 7.52 15.66 -9.86
N ILE A 226 7.94 14.56 -9.24
CA ILE A 226 8.01 14.42 -7.77
C ILE A 226 9.23 13.60 -7.37
N LYS A 227 9.75 13.82 -6.16
CA LYS A 227 10.86 13.01 -5.61
C LYS A 227 10.42 11.58 -5.31
N ASP A 228 11.35 10.65 -5.54
CA ASP A 228 11.14 9.21 -5.26
C ASP A 228 10.80 8.94 -3.80
N THR A 229 11.40 9.66 -2.85
CA THR A 229 11.12 9.52 -1.42
C THR A 229 9.76 10.07 -0.97
N ASP A 230 9.08 10.83 -1.83
CA ASP A 230 7.84 11.53 -1.48
C ASP A 230 6.59 10.97 -2.19
N VAL A 231 6.76 10.34 -3.35
CA VAL A 231 5.62 9.86 -4.15
C VAL A 231 4.74 8.87 -3.37
N TRP A 232 5.31 7.93 -2.64
CA TRP A 232 4.52 7.00 -1.82
C TRP A 232 3.76 7.71 -0.70
N LYS A 233 4.33 8.75 -0.11
CA LYS A 233 3.71 9.55 0.95
C LYS A 233 2.43 10.22 0.47
N VAL A 234 2.44 10.67 -0.78
CA VAL A 234 1.25 11.22 -1.45
C VAL A 234 0.21 10.14 -1.70
N LEU A 235 0.62 9.02 -2.29
CA LEU A 235 -0.28 7.93 -2.71
C LEU A 235 -0.94 7.21 -1.52
N THR A 236 -0.28 7.17 -0.37
CA THR A 236 -0.79 6.55 0.87
C THR A 236 -1.36 7.55 1.88
N LYS A 237 -1.37 8.84 1.56
CA LYS A 237 -1.76 9.91 2.49
C LYS A 237 -0.94 9.94 3.79
N TRP A 238 0.25 9.37 3.78
CA TRP A 238 1.22 9.53 4.88
C TRP A 238 1.63 10.99 5.08
N GLU A 239 1.74 11.75 4.00
CA GLU A 239 1.80 13.21 4.02
C GLU A 239 0.50 13.76 3.40
N LYS A 240 -0.33 14.36 4.26
CA LYS A 240 -1.62 14.94 3.84
C LYS A 240 -1.48 16.36 3.32
N ASN A 241 -0.46 17.08 3.78
CA ASN A 241 -0.21 18.45 3.36
C ASN A 241 0.81 18.47 2.21
N THR A 242 0.32 18.66 0.99
CA THR A 242 1.16 18.72 -0.21
C THR A 242 2.17 19.87 -0.21
N SER A 243 2.00 20.89 0.66
CA SER A 243 3.02 21.95 0.81
C SER A 243 4.34 21.45 1.41
N ASN A 244 4.35 20.28 2.04
CA ASN A 244 5.54 19.62 2.57
C ASN A 244 6.25 18.75 1.51
N ILE A 245 5.70 18.66 0.31
CA ILE A 245 6.20 17.84 -0.79
C ILE A 245 6.74 18.76 -1.88
N GLU A 246 7.95 18.46 -2.35
CA GLU A 246 8.51 19.16 -3.50
C GLU A 246 8.06 18.49 -4.79
N TYR A 247 7.30 19.22 -5.60
CA TYR A 247 6.81 18.75 -6.89
C TYR A 247 6.73 19.88 -7.92
N ASN A 248 6.67 19.51 -9.19
CA ASN A 248 6.42 20.43 -10.29
C ASN A 248 5.26 19.90 -11.15
N ILE A 249 4.43 20.82 -11.68
CA ILE A 249 3.37 20.50 -12.63
C ILE A 249 3.60 21.32 -13.90
N GLU A 250 3.70 20.63 -15.02
CA GLU A 250 3.76 21.23 -16.36
C GLU A 250 2.45 20.92 -17.09
N GLY A 251 1.98 21.83 -17.93
CA GLY A 251 0.72 21.68 -18.67
C GLY A 251 -0.51 22.08 -17.86
N ASN A 252 -1.55 21.27 -17.87
CA ASN A 252 -2.81 21.57 -17.17
C ASN A 252 -2.67 21.41 -15.67
N LEU A 253 -2.71 22.52 -14.94
CA LEU A 253 -2.50 22.55 -13.48
C LEU A 253 -3.59 21.79 -12.71
N GLU A 254 -4.85 21.93 -13.10
CA GLU A 254 -5.98 21.27 -12.42
C GLU A 254 -5.88 19.75 -12.55
N LEU A 255 -5.58 19.27 -13.75
CA LEU A 255 -5.37 17.85 -14.01
C LEU A 255 -4.15 17.29 -13.23
N GLY A 256 -3.05 18.05 -13.15
CA GLY A 256 -1.88 17.68 -12.36
C GLY A 256 -2.17 17.64 -10.86
N GLN A 257 -2.92 18.64 -10.35
CA GLN A 257 -3.34 18.66 -8.95
C GLN A 257 -4.30 17.52 -8.60
N HIS A 258 -5.07 17.01 -9.57
CA HIS A 258 -5.94 15.87 -9.35
C HIS A 258 -5.16 14.61 -8.93
N PHE A 259 -3.93 14.42 -9.39
CA PHE A 259 -3.05 13.32 -8.97
C PHE A 259 -2.91 13.25 -7.44
N PHE A 260 -2.76 14.39 -6.78
CA PHE A 260 -2.59 14.44 -5.32
C PHE A 260 -3.83 14.04 -4.52
N LYS A 261 -4.98 13.84 -5.17
CA LYS A 261 -6.20 13.30 -4.57
C LYS A 261 -6.25 11.77 -4.61
N MET A 262 -5.40 11.14 -5.44
CA MET A 262 -5.34 9.68 -5.56
C MET A 262 -4.95 9.05 -4.22
N MET A 263 -5.62 7.95 -3.85
CA MET A 263 -5.36 7.17 -2.65
C MET A 263 -5.31 5.69 -3.02
N CYS A 264 -4.22 5.02 -2.69
CA CYS A 264 -3.90 3.65 -3.09
C CYS A 264 -3.87 2.66 -1.92
N ILE A 265 -4.50 3.02 -0.83
CA ILE A 265 -4.65 2.17 0.36
C ILE A 265 -6.05 2.37 0.93
N MET A 266 -6.51 1.43 1.75
CA MET A 266 -7.73 1.58 2.54
C MET A 266 -7.32 2.02 3.95
N ILE A 267 -7.70 3.23 4.33
CA ILE A 267 -7.47 3.81 5.66
C ILE A 267 -8.81 4.02 6.33
#